data_57cf7eb62b3ae4cb9fe7e8d93fdd370c
#
_entry.id   57cf7eb62b3ae4cb9fe7e8d93fdd370c
#
_cell.length_a   1.000
_cell.length_b   1.000
_cell.length_c   1.000
_cell.angle_alpha   90.00
_cell.angle_beta   90.00
_cell.angle_gamma   90.00
#
_symmetry.space_group_name_H-M   'P 1'
#
loop_
_entity.id
_entity.type
_entity.pdbx_description
1 polymer ?
#
loop_
_entity_poly.entity_id
_entity_poly.type
_entity_poly.pdbx_seq_one_letter_code
_entity_poly.pdbx_strand_id
1 'polypeptide(L)'
;HMEETLYQIESESGEKILRTVLLMKGSTINAVAGLGLGGGTAGGDNIGSIRVELTEPDSRALRNNELTKAWKERLKMEPGIEALTITEQRGGPPGRDLEIRLTGPNAQELKSAALALQTHLTSIKGVSNPSDDLPYGQEQLILKMTPQGEALGLTVDQIGNQLRAAFDGFLAQVFPEGNDEIEVRVMLPDSERNALQSIFDFDLIMPNGNTVPISNIVTIDSRQGFEVLRHSDGYLAATVAADVDPAVNNDNLIRNQLANEFLPELSVQYGVDFSYEGRAAYQRETFLDMQVGAALALLMIYLILAWVFGSYGWPLVVMTVIPFGLVGALWGHLLMGIDLTLLSLFGFFGLSGIVVNDSIILVVFYKSLKLTGISIRDAVVEAACQRLRAVILTSLTTIA
;
A
#
# COMPACT_ATOMS: atom_id res chain seq x y z
N HIS A 1 -19.27 13.54 12.81
CA HIS A 1 -20.05 12.42 12.22
C HIS A 1 -19.24 11.11 12.20
N MET A 2 -18.03 11.05 11.61
CA MET A 2 -17.21 9.82 11.56
C MET A 2 -16.84 9.28 12.96
N GLU A 3 -16.46 10.15 13.87
CA GLU A 3 -16.13 9.81 15.27
C GLU A 3 -17.39 9.37 16.03
N GLU A 4 -18.49 10.08 15.88
CA GLU A 4 -19.77 9.76 16.53
C GLU A 4 -20.27 8.37 16.14
N THR A 5 -20.15 7.99 14.88
CA THR A 5 -20.53 6.65 14.41
C THR A 5 -19.69 5.55 15.04
N LEU A 6 -18.40 5.80 15.31
CA LEU A 6 -17.55 4.86 16.04
C LEU A 6 -18.01 4.67 17.50
N TYR A 7 -18.28 5.76 18.20
CA TYR A 7 -18.81 5.69 19.58
C TYR A 7 -20.20 5.06 19.65
N GLN A 8 -21.03 5.25 18.62
CA GLN A 8 -22.31 4.53 18.51
C GLN A 8 -22.12 3.01 18.41
N ILE A 9 -21.19 2.56 17.55
CA ILE A 9 -20.87 1.13 17.43
C ILE A 9 -20.35 0.57 18.74
N GLU A 10 -19.48 1.29 19.44
CA GLU A 10 -18.97 0.89 20.77
C GLU A 10 -20.11 0.78 21.77
N SER A 11 -21.01 1.78 21.83
CA SER A 11 -22.14 1.76 22.78
C SER A 11 -23.13 0.62 22.51
N GLU A 12 -23.36 0.29 21.24
CA GLU A 12 -24.24 -0.82 20.84
C GLU A 12 -23.64 -2.19 21.13
N SER A 13 -22.31 -2.32 21.05
CA SER A 13 -21.61 -3.58 21.38
C SER A 13 -21.61 -3.88 22.86
N GLY A 14 -21.79 -2.87 23.73
CA GLY A 14 -21.72 -2.99 25.17
C GLY A 14 -20.32 -3.27 25.74
N GLU A 15 -19.30 -3.26 24.89
CA GLU A 15 -17.90 -3.52 25.24
C GLU A 15 -17.04 -2.31 24.89
N LYS A 16 -15.93 -2.11 25.62
CA LYS A 16 -14.96 -1.08 25.28
C LYS A 16 -14.09 -1.54 24.13
N ILE A 17 -14.37 -1.04 22.93
CA ILE A 17 -13.66 -1.40 21.69
C ILE A 17 -12.57 -0.38 21.35
N LEU A 18 -12.83 0.90 21.61
CA LEU A 18 -11.96 2.00 21.25
C LEU A 18 -10.97 2.30 22.37
N ARG A 19 -9.67 2.30 22.06
CA ARG A 19 -8.61 2.72 22.97
C ARG A 19 -8.27 4.19 22.78
N THR A 20 -8.02 4.58 21.53
CA THR A 20 -7.66 5.95 21.16
C THR A 20 -8.27 6.28 19.82
N VAL A 21 -8.86 7.47 19.70
CA VAL A 21 -9.31 8.04 18.43
C VAL A 21 -8.56 9.36 18.25
N LEU A 22 -7.78 9.45 17.18
CA LEU A 22 -7.00 10.62 16.84
C LEU A 22 -7.51 11.21 15.52
N LEU A 23 -8.03 12.45 15.61
CA LEU A 23 -8.41 13.22 14.42
C LEU A 23 -7.27 14.14 14.01
N MET A 24 -6.99 14.21 12.72
CA MET A 24 -6.06 15.16 12.13
C MET A 24 -6.73 15.89 10.99
N LYS A 25 -6.58 17.20 10.97
CA LYS A 25 -7.01 18.09 9.90
C LYS A 25 -5.76 18.59 9.17
N GLY A 26 -5.82 18.67 7.85
CA GLY A 26 -4.71 19.14 7.04
C GLY A 26 -3.61 18.11 6.79
N SER A 27 -3.77 16.85 7.24
CA SER A 27 -2.79 15.80 7.00
C SER A 27 -3.39 14.40 7.08
N THR A 28 -2.72 13.44 6.44
CA THR A 28 -3.02 12.02 6.57
C THR A 28 -1.99 11.32 7.44
N ILE A 29 -2.44 10.47 8.34
CA ILE A 29 -1.56 9.59 9.12
C ILE A 29 -1.36 8.31 8.30
N ASN A 30 -0.28 8.23 7.54
CA ASN A 30 0.12 6.96 6.97
C ASN A 30 0.80 6.11 8.05
N ALA A 31 0.22 4.97 8.37
CA ALA A 31 0.76 4.01 9.34
C ALA A 31 2.18 3.51 8.97
N VAL A 32 2.61 3.73 7.74
CA VAL A 32 3.90 3.31 7.16
C VAL A 32 5.00 4.36 7.35
N ALA A 33 4.68 5.61 7.76
CA ALA A 33 5.68 6.67 7.96
C ALA A 33 6.74 6.34 9.03
N GLY A 34 6.44 5.44 9.97
CA GLY A 34 7.39 4.98 11.00
C GLY A 34 8.45 3.98 10.51
N LEU A 35 8.32 3.42 9.31
CA LEU A 35 9.24 2.42 8.74
C LEU A 35 10.11 2.99 7.60
N GLY A 36 10.06 4.30 7.32
CA GLY A 36 10.91 4.94 6.30
C GLY A 36 10.57 4.55 4.85
N LEU A 37 9.49 3.84 4.62
CA LEU A 37 9.06 3.40 3.31
C LEU A 37 8.06 4.42 2.73
N GLY A 38 8.57 5.46 2.14
CA GLY A 38 8.02 6.26 1.04
C GLY A 38 6.59 6.83 1.06
N GLY A 39 5.87 6.71 2.14
CA GLY A 39 4.55 7.31 2.30
C GLY A 39 4.67 8.75 2.79
N GLY A 40 4.81 9.72 1.88
CA GLY A 40 4.70 11.14 2.23
C GLY A 40 3.35 11.39 2.93
N THR A 41 3.37 12.14 4.04
CA THR A 41 2.16 12.71 4.60
C THR A 41 1.60 13.67 3.53
N ALA A 42 0.50 13.27 2.88
CA ALA A 42 -0.24 14.23 2.09
C ALA A 42 -0.76 15.29 3.07
N GLY A 43 -0.39 16.54 2.86
CA GLY A 43 -0.83 17.68 3.66
C GLY A 43 -1.62 18.63 2.77
N GLY A 44 -2.67 19.23 3.28
CA GLY A 44 -3.50 20.19 2.57
C GLY A 44 -4.78 20.48 3.33
N ASP A 45 -5.31 21.66 3.20
CA ASP A 45 -6.52 22.10 3.92
C ASP A 45 -7.78 21.28 3.57
N ASN A 46 -7.74 20.56 2.46
CA ASN A 46 -8.80 19.68 1.93
C ASN A 46 -8.71 18.24 2.42
N ILE A 47 -7.73 17.89 3.24
CA ILE A 47 -7.47 16.54 3.72
C ILE A 47 -7.76 16.43 5.21
N GLY A 48 -8.36 15.32 5.61
CA GLY A 48 -8.52 14.93 7.01
C GLY A 48 -8.33 13.44 7.22
N SER A 49 -7.89 13.04 8.39
CA SER A 49 -7.74 11.63 8.73
C SER A 49 -8.17 11.33 10.15
N ILE A 50 -8.67 10.12 10.36
CA ILE A 50 -8.99 9.57 11.67
C ILE A 50 -8.19 8.28 11.85
N ARG A 51 -7.39 8.24 12.90
CA ARG A 51 -6.70 7.02 13.32
C ARG A 51 -7.39 6.46 14.55
N VAL A 52 -7.77 5.20 14.47
CA VAL A 52 -8.46 4.50 15.55
C VAL A 52 -7.55 3.37 16.04
N GLU A 53 -7.24 3.41 17.33
CA GLU A 53 -6.58 2.30 18.02
C GLU A 53 -7.63 1.53 18.80
N LEU A 54 -7.67 0.22 18.58
CA LEU A 54 -8.64 -0.68 19.21
C LEU A 54 -8.01 -1.35 20.44
N THR A 55 -8.86 -1.83 21.36
CA THR A 55 -8.46 -2.71 22.46
C THR A 55 -7.91 -4.03 21.92
N GLU A 56 -7.22 -4.79 22.74
CA GLU A 56 -6.63 -6.08 22.38
C GLU A 56 -7.67 -7.03 21.77
N PRO A 57 -7.32 -7.79 20.70
CA PRO A 57 -8.28 -8.67 20.01
C PRO A 57 -8.95 -9.70 20.93
N ASP A 58 -8.21 -10.20 21.93
CA ASP A 58 -8.71 -11.21 22.86
C ASP A 58 -9.67 -10.65 23.93
N SER A 59 -9.71 -9.32 24.08
CA SER A 59 -10.57 -8.64 25.05
C SER A 59 -11.90 -8.15 24.47
N ARG A 60 -12.18 -8.40 23.18
CA ARG A 60 -13.38 -7.91 22.48
C ARG A 60 -13.99 -8.97 21.57
N ALA A 61 -15.31 -9.01 21.49
CA ALA A 61 -16.04 -9.92 20.62
C ALA A 61 -15.96 -9.48 19.15
N LEU A 62 -15.99 -8.16 18.88
CA LEU A 62 -16.00 -7.61 17.53
C LEU A 62 -14.59 -7.59 16.94
N ARG A 63 -14.41 -8.28 15.82
CA ARG A 63 -13.12 -8.30 15.07
C ARG A 63 -12.94 -7.04 14.23
N ASN A 64 -11.69 -6.76 13.82
CA ASN A 64 -11.34 -5.56 13.04
C ASN A 64 -12.18 -5.43 11.77
N ASN A 65 -12.27 -6.50 10.98
CA ASN A 65 -13.02 -6.53 9.73
C ASN A 65 -14.53 -6.29 9.94
N GLU A 66 -15.11 -6.80 11.04
CA GLU A 66 -16.52 -6.59 11.37
C GLU A 66 -16.78 -5.14 11.78
N LEU A 67 -15.88 -4.56 12.60
CA LEU A 67 -15.95 -3.15 12.96
C LEU A 67 -15.83 -2.25 11.71
N THR A 68 -14.84 -2.51 10.88
CA THR A 68 -14.62 -1.72 9.65
C THR A 68 -15.82 -1.80 8.72
N LYS A 69 -16.42 -2.97 8.57
CA LYS A 69 -17.63 -3.15 7.77
C LYS A 69 -18.81 -2.41 8.36
N ALA A 70 -19.08 -2.58 9.66
CA ALA A 70 -20.16 -1.89 10.37
C ALA A 70 -20.00 -0.37 10.32
N TRP A 71 -18.75 0.11 10.39
CA TRP A 71 -18.46 1.54 10.28
C TRP A 71 -18.71 2.07 8.86
N LYS A 72 -18.23 1.38 7.84
CA LYS A 72 -18.47 1.73 6.41
C LYS A 72 -19.96 1.80 6.07
N GLU A 73 -20.74 0.85 6.55
CA GLU A 73 -22.20 0.79 6.28
C GLU A 73 -22.97 1.97 6.91
N ARG A 74 -22.45 2.56 7.99
CA ARG A 74 -23.08 3.69 8.70
C ARG A 74 -22.61 5.05 8.23
N LEU A 75 -21.44 5.12 7.61
CA LEU A 75 -20.92 6.36 7.08
C LEU A 75 -21.66 6.76 5.82
N LYS A 76 -22.20 7.97 5.84
CA LYS A 76 -22.77 8.61 4.66
C LYS A 76 -21.75 9.57 4.07
N MET A 77 -21.63 9.54 2.76
CA MET A 77 -20.82 10.52 2.05
C MET A 77 -21.51 11.88 2.15
N GLU A 78 -20.90 12.80 2.88
CA GLU A 78 -21.39 14.17 2.97
C GLU A 78 -21.04 14.96 1.70
N PRO A 79 -21.88 15.93 1.28
CA PRO A 79 -21.53 16.80 0.15
C PRO A 79 -20.21 17.51 0.37
N GLY A 80 -19.34 17.49 -0.64
CA GLY A 80 -17.98 18.07 -0.58
C GLY A 80 -16.88 17.10 -0.22
N ILE A 81 -17.20 15.83 0.12
CA ILE A 81 -16.20 14.77 0.28
C ILE A 81 -16.04 14.06 -1.07
N GLU A 82 -14.87 14.17 -1.66
CA GLU A 82 -14.53 13.52 -2.94
C GLU A 82 -14.25 12.02 -2.75
N ALA A 83 -13.49 11.66 -1.74
CA ALA A 83 -13.13 10.27 -1.44
C ALA A 83 -13.03 10.01 0.06
N LEU A 84 -13.53 8.86 0.49
CA LEU A 84 -13.42 8.34 1.84
C LEU A 84 -12.82 6.93 1.78
N THR A 85 -11.64 6.76 2.35
CA THR A 85 -10.94 5.48 2.38
C THR A 85 -10.76 5.01 3.82
N ILE A 86 -11.23 3.82 4.15
CA ILE A 86 -11.02 3.18 5.44
C ILE A 86 -10.13 1.96 5.21
N THR A 87 -8.94 2.01 5.79
CA THR A 87 -7.95 0.94 5.67
C THR A 87 -7.68 0.31 7.04
N GLU A 88 -7.50 -1.00 7.06
CA GLU A 88 -7.04 -1.73 8.23
C GLU A 88 -5.52 -1.93 8.16
N GLN A 89 -4.86 -1.76 9.30
CA GLN A 89 -3.47 -2.15 9.40
C GLN A 89 -3.41 -3.68 9.56
N ARG A 90 -3.04 -4.36 8.48
CA ARG A 90 -2.81 -5.81 8.48
C ARG A 90 -1.33 -6.10 8.68
N GLY A 91 -1.03 -7.18 9.39
CA GLY A 91 0.34 -7.68 9.48
C GLY A 91 0.82 -8.24 8.13
N GLY A 92 2.13 -8.26 7.92
CA GLY A 92 2.74 -8.76 6.69
C GLY A 92 3.44 -7.67 5.86
N PRO A 93 3.75 -7.95 4.58
CA PRO A 93 4.38 -6.97 3.70
C PRO A 93 3.55 -5.68 3.59
N PRO A 94 4.20 -4.51 3.50
CA PRO A 94 3.50 -3.25 3.35
C PRO A 94 2.75 -3.16 2.02
N GLY A 95 1.75 -2.27 1.96
CA GLY A 95 0.94 -2.05 0.77
C GLY A 95 -0.46 -2.64 0.88
N ARG A 96 -1.30 -2.27 -0.10
CA ARG A 96 -2.67 -2.77 -0.23
C ARG A 96 -2.69 -4.10 -0.99
N ASP A 97 -3.83 -4.78 -1.00
CA ASP A 97 -3.96 -6.09 -1.63
C ASP A 97 -3.75 -6.03 -3.15
N LEU A 98 -4.25 -4.96 -3.78
CA LEU A 98 -4.00 -4.64 -5.18
C LEU A 98 -3.35 -3.26 -5.25
N GLU A 99 -2.17 -3.18 -5.84
CA GLU A 99 -1.50 -1.93 -6.19
C GLU A 99 -0.94 -2.08 -7.61
N ILE A 100 -1.42 -1.22 -8.49
CA ILE A 100 -1.04 -1.22 -9.90
C ILE A 100 -0.53 0.16 -10.23
N ARG A 101 0.76 0.25 -10.53
CA ARG A 101 1.39 1.48 -11.00
C ARG A 101 1.22 1.57 -12.49
N LEU A 102 0.72 2.70 -12.93
CA LEU A 102 0.65 3.11 -14.33
C LEU A 102 1.75 4.13 -14.58
N THR A 103 2.49 4.01 -15.67
CA THR A 103 3.53 4.96 -16.06
C THR A 103 3.27 5.44 -17.48
N GLY A 104 3.50 6.74 -17.73
CA GLY A 104 3.23 7.32 -19.05
C GLY A 104 3.75 8.75 -19.17
N PRO A 105 3.72 9.32 -20.38
CA PRO A 105 4.30 10.64 -20.64
C PRO A 105 3.39 11.79 -20.19
N ASN A 106 2.09 11.57 -20.02
CA ASN A 106 1.09 12.61 -19.83
C ASN A 106 0.23 12.33 -18.59
N ALA A 107 0.16 13.30 -17.66
CA ALA A 107 -0.62 13.18 -16.43
C ALA A 107 -2.13 13.02 -16.68
N GLN A 108 -2.67 13.65 -17.73
CA GLN A 108 -4.10 13.57 -18.04
C GLN A 108 -4.48 12.18 -18.55
N GLU A 109 -3.63 11.58 -19.39
CA GLU A 109 -3.83 10.20 -19.88
C GLU A 109 -3.67 9.19 -18.75
N LEU A 110 -2.67 9.38 -17.87
CA LEU A 110 -2.50 8.58 -16.66
C LEU A 110 -3.73 8.65 -15.76
N LYS A 111 -4.28 9.85 -15.52
CA LYS A 111 -5.50 10.00 -14.70
C LYS A 111 -6.69 9.31 -15.35
N SER A 112 -6.85 9.45 -16.66
CA SER A 112 -7.93 8.79 -17.40
C SER A 112 -7.83 7.27 -17.32
N ALA A 113 -6.62 6.74 -17.47
CA ALA A 113 -6.33 5.32 -17.31
C ALA A 113 -6.57 4.85 -15.86
N ALA A 114 -6.15 5.64 -14.86
CA ALA A 114 -6.39 5.34 -13.45
C ALA A 114 -7.88 5.27 -13.11
N LEU A 115 -8.67 6.23 -13.61
CA LEU A 115 -10.13 6.24 -13.43
C LEU A 115 -10.82 5.06 -14.13
N ALA A 116 -10.37 4.69 -15.33
CA ALA A 116 -10.87 3.52 -16.04
C ALA A 116 -10.57 2.23 -15.26
N LEU A 117 -9.34 2.11 -14.72
CA LEU A 117 -8.96 0.97 -13.89
C LEU A 117 -9.77 0.93 -12.59
N GLN A 118 -9.96 2.05 -11.89
CA GLN A 118 -10.81 2.12 -10.69
C GLN A 118 -12.25 1.67 -10.98
N THR A 119 -12.82 2.15 -12.09
CA THR A 119 -14.17 1.76 -12.52
C THR A 119 -14.26 0.26 -12.76
N HIS A 120 -13.26 -0.32 -13.43
CA HIS A 120 -13.20 -1.77 -13.65
C HIS A 120 -13.05 -2.53 -12.34
N LEU A 121 -12.15 -2.11 -11.43
CA LEU A 121 -11.97 -2.72 -10.12
C LEU A 121 -13.24 -2.69 -9.27
N THR A 122 -14.04 -1.62 -9.33
CA THR A 122 -15.32 -1.52 -8.64
C THR A 122 -16.33 -2.56 -9.13
N SER A 123 -16.23 -3.01 -10.38
CA SER A 123 -17.11 -4.04 -10.93
C SER A 123 -16.77 -5.45 -10.47
N ILE A 124 -15.57 -5.67 -9.92
CA ILE A 124 -15.10 -6.99 -9.46
C ILE A 124 -15.64 -7.28 -8.07
N LYS A 125 -16.34 -8.40 -7.92
CA LYS A 125 -16.90 -8.82 -6.63
C LYS A 125 -15.80 -9.07 -5.60
N GLY A 126 -15.95 -8.47 -4.43
CA GLY A 126 -14.98 -8.56 -3.33
C GLY A 126 -13.87 -7.53 -3.37
N VAL A 127 -13.82 -6.65 -4.39
CA VAL A 127 -12.91 -5.49 -4.42
C VAL A 127 -13.61 -4.29 -3.82
N SER A 128 -12.89 -3.53 -3.01
CA SER A 128 -13.39 -2.32 -2.34
C SER A 128 -12.34 -1.21 -2.28
N ASN A 129 -12.82 0.03 -2.08
CA ASN A 129 -11.98 1.24 -1.93
C ASN A 129 -10.94 1.44 -3.05
N PRO A 130 -11.30 1.32 -4.35
CA PRO A 130 -10.36 1.68 -5.39
C PRO A 130 -10.05 3.18 -5.31
N SER A 131 -8.77 3.53 -5.32
CA SER A 131 -8.29 4.91 -5.26
C SER A 131 -6.97 5.04 -6.01
N ASP A 132 -6.68 6.24 -6.49
CA ASP A 132 -5.38 6.56 -7.08
C ASP A 132 -4.62 7.60 -6.25
N ASP A 133 -3.32 7.71 -6.50
CA ASP A 133 -2.41 8.66 -5.86
C ASP A 133 -2.11 9.89 -6.72
N LEU A 134 -2.96 10.16 -7.73
CA LEU A 134 -2.91 11.33 -8.61
C LEU A 134 -4.16 12.20 -8.40
N PRO A 135 -4.29 12.86 -7.22
CA PRO A 135 -5.46 13.67 -6.90
C PRO A 135 -5.52 14.92 -7.78
N TYR A 136 -6.73 15.30 -8.15
CA TYR A 136 -6.94 16.62 -8.71
C TYR A 136 -6.65 17.68 -7.64
N GLY A 137 -5.92 18.70 -8.02
CA GLY A 137 -5.69 19.87 -7.18
C GLY A 137 -6.87 20.82 -7.18
N GLN A 138 -6.64 21.98 -6.56
CA GLN A 138 -7.64 23.05 -6.57
C GLN A 138 -7.86 23.58 -7.98
N GLU A 139 -9.07 24.09 -8.21
CA GLU A 139 -9.39 24.77 -9.45
C GLU A 139 -8.50 26.00 -9.62
N GLN A 140 -7.84 26.10 -10.75
CA GLN A 140 -6.92 27.19 -11.10
C GLN A 140 -7.55 28.10 -12.11
N LEU A 141 -7.54 29.39 -11.83
CA LEU A 141 -7.95 30.41 -12.78
C LEU A 141 -6.74 30.84 -13.60
N ILE A 142 -6.75 30.50 -14.88
CA ILE A 142 -5.65 30.83 -15.81
C ILE A 142 -6.03 32.11 -16.55
N LEU A 143 -5.24 33.14 -16.29
CA LEU A 143 -5.39 34.43 -16.92
C LEU A 143 -4.65 34.46 -18.26
N LYS A 144 -5.38 34.65 -19.35
CA LYS A 144 -4.80 34.86 -20.69
C LYS A 144 -5.03 36.28 -21.11
N MET A 145 -3.96 37.01 -21.47
CA MET A 145 -4.03 38.38 -21.91
C MET A 145 -4.76 38.47 -23.25
N THR A 146 -5.65 39.44 -23.37
CA THR A 146 -6.27 39.80 -24.65
C THR A 146 -5.36 40.71 -25.49
N PRO A 147 -5.55 40.77 -26.82
CA PRO A 147 -4.79 41.72 -27.65
C PRO A 147 -4.94 43.21 -27.21
N GLN A 148 -6.08 43.53 -26.57
CA GLN A 148 -6.29 44.84 -25.98
C GLN A 148 -5.41 45.06 -24.75
N GLY A 149 -5.26 44.06 -23.89
CA GLY A 149 -4.39 44.10 -22.73
C GLY A 149 -2.91 44.29 -23.12
N GLU A 150 -2.47 43.56 -24.16
CA GLU A 150 -1.12 43.74 -24.70
C GLU A 150 -0.89 45.13 -25.25
N ALA A 151 -1.87 45.71 -25.98
CA ALA A 151 -1.78 47.06 -26.55
C ALA A 151 -1.72 48.18 -25.48
N LEU A 152 -2.28 47.88 -24.27
CA LEU A 152 -2.24 48.81 -23.14
C LEU A 152 -0.91 48.79 -22.36
N GLY A 153 0.00 47.87 -22.71
CA GLY A 153 1.36 47.78 -22.14
C GLY A 153 1.44 47.12 -20.76
N LEU A 154 0.37 46.39 -20.35
CA LEU A 154 0.42 45.56 -19.15
C LEU A 154 1.12 44.25 -19.43
N THR A 155 1.76 43.69 -18.41
CA THR A 155 2.32 42.35 -18.42
C THR A 155 1.52 41.42 -17.49
N VAL A 156 1.59 40.13 -17.76
CA VAL A 156 0.93 39.09 -16.91
C VAL A 156 1.43 39.21 -15.45
N ASP A 157 2.71 39.48 -15.26
CA ASP A 157 3.30 39.64 -13.92
C ASP A 157 2.71 40.85 -13.17
N GLN A 158 2.49 41.96 -13.85
CA GLN A 158 1.89 43.16 -13.25
C GLN A 158 0.44 42.88 -12.84
N ILE A 159 -0.31 42.18 -13.65
CA ILE A 159 -1.69 41.76 -13.34
C ILE A 159 -1.69 40.80 -12.14
N GLY A 160 -0.82 39.79 -12.17
CA GLY A 160 -0.71 38.79 -11.08
C GLY A 160 -0.29 39.43 -9.75
N ASN A 161 0.62 40.40 -9.78
CA ASN A 161 1.06 41.12 -8.58
C ASN A 161 -0.06 41.99 -7.98
N GLN A 162 -0.87 42.65 -8.80
CA GLN A 162 -1.99 43.45 -8.33
C GLN A 162 -3.08 42.57 -7.73
N LEU A 163 -3.45 41.44 -8.38
CA LEU A 163 -4.37 40.48 -7.85
C LEU A 163 -3.86 39.87 -6.53
N ARG A 164 -2.60 39.47 -6.48
CA ARG A 164 -2.01 38.92 -5.24
C ARG A 164 -2.07 39.95 -4.12
N ALA A 165 -1.69 41.21 -4.38
CA ALA A 165 -1.71 42.27 -3.37
C ALA A 165 -3.15 42.52 -2.85
N ALA A 166 -4.17 42.44 -3.73
CA ALA A 166 -5.56 42.65 -3.37
C ALA A 166 -6.16 41.47 -2.59
N PHE A 167 -5.97 40.24 -3.09
CA PHE A 167 -6.65 39.05 -2.58
C PHE A 167 -5.85 38.26 -1.52
N ASP A 168 -4.53 38.14 -1.66
CA ASP A 168 -3.64 37.48 -0.68
C ASP A 168 -3.04 38.45 0.33
N GLY A 169 -3.01 39.74 -0.04
CA GLY A 169 -2.53 40.84 0.78
C GLY A 169 -1.09 41.27 0.46
N PHE A 170 -0.89 42.55 0.58
CA PHE A 170 0.42 43.18 0.49
C PHE A 170 1.03 43.25 1.89
N LEU A 171 2.20 42.63 2.08
CA LEU A 171 2.97 42.70 3.31
C LEU A 171 3.61 44.10 3.42
N ALA A 172 2.99 44.98 4.21
CA ALA A 172 3.41 46.36 4.37
C ALA A 172 4.58 46.51 5.33
N GLN A 173 4.59 45.74 6.43
CA GLN A 173 5.61 45.80 7.47
C GLN A 173 5.67 44.50 8.25
N VAL A 174 6.88 44.15 8.71
CA VAL A 174 7.12 43.10 9.71
C VAL A 174 7.87 43.72 10.86
N PHE A 175 7.44 43.51 12.09
CA PHE A 175 8.16 43.95 13.29
C PHE A 175 8.11 42.89 14.39
N PRO A 176 9.19 42.76 15.17
CA PRO A 176 9.23 41.80 16.27
C PRO A 176 8.45 42.34 17.49
N GLU A 177 7.66 41.47 18.12
CA GLU A 177 7.03 41.71 19.40
C GLU A 177 7.32 40.55 20.35
N GLY A 178 8.27 40.73 21.26
CA GLY A 178 8.77 39.67 22.12
C GLY A 178 9.53 38.58 21.35
N ASN A 179 9.01 37.36 21.31
CA ASN A 179 9.56 36.21 20.55
C ASN A 179 8.86 35.97 19.21
N ASP A 180 7.83 36.76 18.91
CA ASP A 180 7.00 36.59 17.71
C ASP A 180 7.26 37.71 16.70
N GLU A 181 7.08 37.42 15.41
CA GLU A 181 7.08 38.39 14.33
C GLU A 181 5.63 38.74 13.96
N ILE A 182 5.31 40.04 14.02
CA ILE A 182 4.01 40.57 13.61
C ILE A 182 4.09 41.08 12.19
N GLU A 183 3.26 40.52 11.33
CA GLU A 183 3.10 40.95 9.95
C GLU A 183 1.89 41.91 9.83
N VAL A 184 2.12 43.05 9.22
CA VAL A 184 1.06 43.98 8.83
C VAL A 184 0.76 43.77 7.35
N ARG A 185 -0.42 43.22 7.06
CA ARG A 185 -0.87 42.99 5.69
C ARG A 185 -2.04 43.91 5.35
N VAL A 186 -1.99 44.50 4.16
CA VAL A 186 -3.07 45.29 3.58
C VAL A 186 -3.72 44.47 2.47
N MET A 187 -5.02 44.23 2.57
CA MET A 187 -5.77 43.38 1.64
C MET A 187 -7.21 43.86 1.51
N LEU A 188 -7.94 43.35 0.53
CA LEU A 188 -9.38 43.58 0.40
C LEU A 188 -10.15 42.98 1.60
N PRO A 189 -11.31 43.53 1.98
CA PRO A 189 -12.14 42.95 3.02
C PRO A 189 -12.64 41.56 2.65
N ASP A 190 -12.90 40.72 3.65
CA ASP A 190 -13.30 39.33 3.47
C ASP A 190 -14.56 39.16 2.59
N SER A 191 -15.48 40.10 2.64
CA SER A 191 -16.68 40.11 1.80
C SER A 191 -16.37 40.15 0.30
N GLU A 192 -15.26 40.80 -0.08
CA GLU A 192 -14.83 40.91 -1.47
C GLU A 192 -13.87 39.78 -1.86
N ARG A 193 -12.99 39.35 -0.94
CA ARG A 193 -12.03 38.29 -1.21
C ARG A 193 -12.64 36.92 -1.42
N ASN A 194 -13.76 36.63 -0.73
CA ASN A 194 -14.40 35.32 -0.76
C ASN A 194 -15.40 35.14 -1.92
N ALA A 195 -15.60 36.16 -2.74
CA ALA A 195 -16.48 36.10 -3.88
C ALA A 195 -15.68 35.96 -5.18
N LEU A 196 -15.91 34.89 -5.94
CA LEU A 196 -15.26 34.70 -7.25
C LEU A 196 -15.55 35.87 -8.20
N GLN A 197 -16.76 36.46 -8.12
CA GLN A 197 -17.17 37.61 -8.91
C GLN A 197 -16.23 38.81 -8.71
N SER A 198 -15.70 39.01 -7.53
CA SER A 198 -14.81 40.13 -7.23
C SER A 198 -13.50 40.09 -8.05
N ILE A 199 -13.08 38.90 -8.51
CA ILE A 199 -11.93 38.79 -9.43
C ILE A 199 -12.30 39.34 -10.81
N PHE A 200 -13.54 39.07 -11.29
CA PHE A 200 -13.99 39.55 -12.59
C PHE A 200 -14.27 41.05 -12.60
N ASP A 201 -14.69 41.58 -11.45
CA ASP A 201 -15.00 43.01 -11.27
C ASP A 201 -13.82 43.85 -10.81
N PHE A 202 -12.63 43.22 -10.66
CA PHE A 202 -11.43 43.88 -10.17
C PHE A 202 -10.89 44.89 -11.19
N ASP A 203 -10.62 46.13 -10.71
CA ASP A 203 -10.05 47.21 -11.50
C ASP A 203 -8.51 47.21 -11.41
N LEU A 204 -7.85 46.96 -12.54
CA LEU A 204 -6.40 47.00 -12.66
C LEU A 204 -5.91 48.43 -12.81
N ILE A 205 -4.83 48.79 -12.08
CA ILE A 205 -4.16 50.09 -12.18
C ILE A 205 -3.13 50.03 -13.31
N MET A 206 -3.32 50.89 -14.27
CA MET A 206 -2.42 51.05 -15.41
C MET A 206 -1.17 51.87 -15.05
N PRO A 207 -0.06 51.74 -15.81
CA PRO A 207 1.15 52.55 -15.58
C PRO A 207 0.91 54.07 -15.65
N ASN A 208 -0.12 54.51 -16.33
CA ASN A 208 -0.53 55.91 -16.43
C ASN A 208 -1.43 56.40 -15.29
N GLY A 209 -1.73 55.51 -14.31
CA GLY A 209 -2.59 55.79 -13.16
C GLY A 209 -4.10 55.63 -13.40
N ASN A 210 -4.54 55.33 -14.62
CA ASN A 210 -5.93 55.03 -14.90
C ASN A 210 -6.29 53.60 -14.46
N THR A 211 -7.58 53.33 -14.23
CA THR A 211 -8.09 52.00 -13.92
C THR A 211 -8.83 51.40 -15.09
N VAL A 212 -8.72 50.10 -15.26
CA VAL A 212 -9.45 49.33 -16.29
C VAL A 212 -9.92 48.00 -15.70
N PRO A 213 -11.18 47.61 -15.89
CA PRO A 213 -11.68 46.32 -15.43
C PRO A 213 -10.85 45.15 -16.00
N ILE A 214 -10.53 44.20 -15.18
CA ILE A 214 -9.73 43.02 -15.56
C ILE A 214 -10.36 42.27 -16.72
N SER A 215 -11.69 42.21 -16.76
CA SER A 215 -12.48 41.54 -17.80
C SER A 215 -12.22 42.06 -19.22
N ASN A 216 -11.73 43.28 -19.36
CA ASN A 216 -11.38 43.88 -20.66
C ASN A 216 -9.97 43.50 -21.12
N ILE A 217 -9.12 43.07 -20.18
CA ILE A 217 -7.66 42.87 -20.38
C ILE A 217 -7.32 41.39 -20.46
N VAL A 218 -8.04 40.55 -19.74
CA VAL A 218 -7.77 39.11 -19.70
C VAL A 218 -9.04 38.30 -19.94
N THR A 219 -8.87 37.13 -20.53
CA THR A 219 -9.83 36.02 -20.47
C THR A 219 -9.41 35.09 -19.35
N ILE A 220 -10.39 34.63 -18.56
CA ILE A 220 -10.18 33.73 -17.43
C ILE A 220 -10.69 32.36 -17.83
N ASP A 221 -9.78 31.39 -17.95
CA ASP A 221 -10.11 29.99 -18.15
C ASP A 221 -9.97 29.26 -16.80
N SER A 222 -10.97 28.44 -16.47
CA SER A 222 -10.86 27.55 -15.33
C SER A 222 -10.23 26.23 -15.78
N ARG A 223 -9.22 25.80 -15.03
CA ARG A 223 -8.54 24.53 -15.27
C ARG A 223 -8.26 23.84 -13.94
N GLN A 224 -8.57 22.55 -13.87
CA GLN A 224 -8.18 21.73 -12.76
C GLN A 224 -6.81 21.07 -13.05
N GLY A 225 -5.82 21.38 -12.25
CA GLY A 225 -4.49 20.78 -12.30
C GLY A 225 -4.42 19.54 -11.39
N PHE A 226 -3.24 18.98 -11.26
CA PHE A 226 -2.97 17.92 -10.29
C PHE A 226 -2.25 18.52 -9.08
N GLU A 227 -2.63 18.05 -7.88
CA GLU A 227 -2.00 18.52 -6.64
C GLU A 227 -0.57 17.98 -6.50
N VAL A 228 -0.36 16.72 -6.86
CA VAL A 228 0.93 16.04 -6.79
C VAL A 228 1.16 15.26 -8.08
N LEU A 229 2.35 15.41 -8.65
CA LEU A 229 2.84 14.58 -9.75
C LEU A 229 3.99 13.71 -9.22
N ARG A 230 3.83 12.41 -9.33
CA ARG A 230 4.84 11.44 -8.89
C ARG A 230 5.61 10.88 -10.07
N HIS A 231 6.89 10.64 -9.85
CA HIS A 231 7.74 9.98 -10.83
C HIS A 231 8.31 8.70 -10.22
N SER A 232 8.38 7.65 -11.01
CA SER A 232 9.06 6.40 -10.70
C SER A 232 9.99 6.06 -11.85
N ASP A 233 11.26 5.79 -11.54
CA ASP A 233 12.30 5.46 -12.53
C ASP A 233 12.41 6.48 -13.67
N GLY A 234 12.15 7.77 -13.36
CA GLY A 234 12.21 8.86 -14.33
C GLY A 234 10.94 9.07 -15.16
N TYR A 235 9.93 8.22 -15.04
CA TYR A 235 8.64 8.34 -15.72
C TYR A 235 7.57 8.86 -14.78
N LEU A 236 6.63 9.64 -15.32
CA LEU A 236 5.45 10.05 -14.59
C LEU A 236 4.62 8.81 -14.24
N ALA A 237 4.16 8.72 -12.99
CA ALA A 237 3.49 7.54 -12.46
C ALA A 237 2.21 7.90 -11.70
N ALA A 238 1.21 7.03 -11.80
CA ALA A 238 0.01 7.02 -10.98
C ALA A 238 -0.24 5.61 -10.47
N THR A 239 -0.43 5.44 -9.17
CA THR A 239 -0.68 4.13 -8.56
C THR A 239 -2.15 4.00 -8.19
N VAL A 240 -2.82 3.00 -8.76
CA VAL A 240 -4.19 2.63 -8.39
C VAL A 240 -4.13 1.50 -7.38
N ALA A 241 -4.78 1.68 -6.25
CA ALA A 241 -4.78 0.73 -5.15
C ALA A 241 -6.21 0.36 -4.75
N ALA A 242 -6.43 -0.91 -4.36
CA ALA A 242 -7.71 -1.41 -3.89
C ALA A 242 -7.52 -2.50 -2.82
N ASP A 243 -8.56 -2.73 -2.03
CA ASP A 243 -8.61 -3.81 -1.04
C ASP A 243 -9.42 -4.99 -1.57
N VAL A 244 -9.01 -6.20 -1.23
CA VAL A 244 -9.72 -7.45 -1.58
C VAL A 244 -10.22 -8.13 -0.32
N ASP A 245 -11.48 -8.53 -0.33
CA ASP A 245 -12.05 -9.38 0.71
C ASP A 245 -11.67 -10.84 0.44
N PRO A 246 -10.78 -11.45 1.24
CA PRO A 246 -10.30 -12.82 1.02
C PRO A 246 -11.39 -13.87 1.19
N ALA A 247 -12.51 -13.54 1.85
CA ALA A 247 -13.66 -14.45 1.98
C ALA A 247 -14.48 -14.54 0.69
N VAL A 248 -14.35 -13.56 -0.21
CA VAL A 248 -15.14 -13.44 -1.43
C VAL A 248 -14.33 -13.73 -2.68
N ASN A 249 -13.07 -13.29 -2.72
CA ASN A 249 -12.21 -13.39 -3.90
C ASN A 249 -10.73 -13.53 -3.50
N ASN A 250 -9.90 -13.93 -4.47
CA ASN A 250 -8.46 -14.10 -4.30
C ASN A 250 -7.71 -13.05 -5.11
N ASP A 251 -6.81 -12.32 -4.46
CA ASP A 251 -6.01 -11.25 -5.07
C ASP A 251 -5.12 -11.73 -6.23
N ASN A 252 -4.59 -12.96 -6.15
CA ASN A 252 -3.81 -13.56 -7.25
C ASN A 252 -4.67 -13.84 -8.49
N LEU A 253 -5.91 -14.31 -8.31
CA LEU A 253 -6.83 -14.54 -9.42
C LEU A 253 -7.21 -13.23 -10.10
N ILE A 254 -7.52 -12.19 -9.31
CA ILE A 254 -7.81 -10.85 -9.83
C ILE A 254 -6.62 -10.30 -10.61
N ARG A 255 -5.40 -10.39 -10.06
CA ARG A 255 -4.19 -9.92 -10.76
C ARG A 255 -3.96 -10.62 -12.07
N ASN A 256 -4.13 -11.95 -12.11
CA ASN A 256 -3.98 -12.73 -13.34
C ASN A 256 -5.03 -12.35 -14.39
N GLN A 257 -6.29 -12.16 -13.98
CA GLN A 257 -7.34 -11.71 -14.87
C GLN A 257 -7.05 -10.31 -15.42
N LEU A 258 -6.68 -9.36 -14.57
CA LEU A 258 -6.31 -8.01 -14.98
C LEU A 258 -5.13 -8.01 -15.95
N ALA A 259 -4.08 -8.79 -15.65
CA ALA A 259 -2.88 -8.87 -16.49
C ALA A 259 -3.12 -9.43 -17.89
N ASN A 260 -4.07 -10.37 -18.02
CA ASN A 260 -4.32 -11.03 -19.30
C ASN A 260 -5.42 -10.37 -20.14
N GLU A 261 -6.37 -9.70 -19.50
CA GLU A 261 -7.57 -9.17 -20.17
C GLU A 261 -7.58 -7.65 -20.22
N PHE A 262 -7.60 -7.00 -19.06
CA PHE A 262 -7.89 -5.57 -18.98
C PHE A 262 -6.66 -4.65 -19.11
N LEU A 263 -5.56 -4.95 -18.41
CA LEU A 263 -4.39 -4.07 -18.40
C LEU A 263 -3.70 -3.93 -19.75
N PRO A 264 -3.57 -4.97 -20.60
CA PRO A 264 -3.03 -4.82 -21.95
C PRO A 264 -3.89 -3.91 -22.83
N GLU A 265 -5.21 -4.00 -22.74
CA GLU A 265 -6.13 -3.14 -23.47
C GLU A 265 -6.03 -1.69 -22.99
N LEU A 266 -6.00 -1.47 -21.68
CA LEU A 266 -5.80 -0.16 -21.06
C LEU A 266 -4.47 0.47 -21.51
N SER A 267 -3.39 -0.31 -21.54
CA SER A 267 -2.06 0.12 -21.98
C SER A 267 -2.08 0.65 -23.41
N VAL A 268 -2.71 -0.08 -24.32
CA VAL A 268 -2.83 0.33 -25.72
C VAL A 268 -3.73 1.55 -25.88
N GLN A 269 -4.84 1.61 -25.13
CA GLN A 269 -5.82 2.69 -25.26
C GLN A 269 -5.29 4.04 -24.77
N TYR A 270 -4.53 4.06 -23.67
CA TYR A 270 -4.04 5.29 -23.03
C TYR A 270 -2.54 5.53 -23.22
N GLY A 271 -1.81 4.64 -23.88
CA GLY A 271 -0.37 4.76 -24.06
C GLY A 271 0.42 4.70 -22.75
N VAL A 272 -0.02 3.87 -21.80
CA VAL A 272 0.59 3.73 -20.48
C VAL A 272 1.15 2.32 -20.27
N ASP A 273 2.26 2.21 -19.56
CA ASP A 273 2.78 0.93 -19.09
C ASP A 273 2.25 0.64 -17.68
N PHE A 274 2.25 -0.64 -17.28
CA PHE A 274 1.81 -1.02 -15.95
C PHE A 274 2.78 -1.96 -15.24
N SER A 275 2.83 -1.85 -13.91
CA SER A 275 3.55 -2.78 -13.03
C SER A 275 2.73 -3.06 -11.78
N TYR A 276 2.92 -4.24 -11.19
CA TYR A 276 2.35 -4.56 -9.89
C TYR A 276 3.29 -4.12 -8.79
N GLU A 277 2.75 -3.42 -7.80
CA GLU A 277 3.46 -2.86 -6.67
C GLU A 277 2.92 -3.39 -5.34
N GLY A 278 3.38 -2.78 -4.25
CA GLY A 278 2.91 -3.09 -2.91
C GLY A 278 3.18 -4.54 -2.51
N ARG A 279 2.20 -5.18 -1.92
CA ARG A 279 2.29 -6.57 -1.45
C ARG A 279 2.73 -7.56 -2.52
N ALA A 280 2.24 -7.39 -3.74
CA ALA A 280 2.55 -8.30 -4.86
C ALA A 280 4.03 -8.23 -5.26
N ALA A 281 4.60 -7.03 -5.32
CA ALA A 281 6.00 -6.83 -5.62
C ALA A 281 6.90 -7.43 -4.53
N TYR A 282 6.61 -7.14 -3.26
CA TYR A 282 7.34 -7.71 -2.12
C TYR A 282 7.26 -9.24 -2.05
N GLN A 283 6.07 -9.80 -2.33
CA GLN A 283 5.92 -11.27 -2.38
C GLN A 283 6.78 -11.88 -3.47
N ARG A 284 6.79 -11.28 -4.66
CA ARG A 284 7.59 -11.77 -5.79
C ARG A 284 9.08 -11.69 -5.50
N GLU A 285 9.55 -10.57 -4.97
CA GLU A 285 10.95 -10.36 -4.59
C GLU A 285 11.38 -11.35 -3.51
N THR A 286 10.60 -11.44 -2.41
CA THR A 286 10.85 -12.40 -1.35
C THR A 286 10.89 -13.84 -1.86
N PHE A 287 9.99 -14.20 -2.78
CA PHE A 287 9.97 -15.55 -3.34
C PHE A 287 11.22 -15.85 -4.18
N LEU A 288 11.71 -14.89 -4.96
CA LEU A 288 12.97 -15.04 -5.71
C LEU A 288 14.17 -15.19 -4.77
N ASP A 289 14.27 -14.35 -3.74
CA ASP A 289 15.32 -14.42 -2.74
C ASP A 289 15.29 -15.75 -1.98
N MET A 290 14.10 -16.23 -1.65
CA MET A 290 13.89 -17.53 -1.02
C MET A 290 14.37 -18.69 -1.91
N GLN A 291 14.13 -18.65 -3.21
CA GLN A 291 14.61 -19.69 -4.14
C GLN A 291 16.15 -19.75 -4.15
N VAL A 292 16.81 -18.60 -4.22
CA VAL A 292 18.28 -18.52 -4.17
C VAL A 292 18.79 -18.99 -2.81
N GLY A 293 18.17 -18.52 -1.72
CA GLY A 293 18.51 -18.95 -0.37
C GLY A 293 18.33 -20.45 -0.15
N ALA A 294 17.24 -21.03 -0.64
CA ALA A 294 16.96 -22.46 -0.60
C ALA A 294 18.03 -23.29 -1.35
N ALA A 295 18.39 -22.86 -2.56
CA ALA A 295 19.41 -23.54 -3.36
C ALA A 295 20.78 -23.53 -2.66
N LEU A 296 21.17 -22.38 -2.08
CA LEU A 296 22.42 -22.27 -1.30
C LEU A 296 22.38 -23.12 -0.04
N ALA A 297 21.26 -23.12 0.70
CA ALA A 297 21.09 -23.93 1.91
C ALA A 297 21.19 -25.42 1.60
N LEU A 298 20.50 -25.91 0.55
CA LEU A 298 20.57 -27.30 0.12
C LEU A 298 21.98 -27.69 -0.33
N LEU A 299 22.70 -26.81 -1.03
CA LEU A 299 24.09 -27.02 -1.40
C LEU A 299 24.99 -27.15 -0.16
N MET A 300 24.83 -26.25 0.80
CA MET A 300 25.61 -26.28 2.05
C MET A 300 25.31 -27.53 2.87
N ILE A 301 24.04 -27.92 2.99
CA ILE A 301 23.64 -29.17 3.65
C ILE A 301 24.30 -30.37 2.96
N TYR A 302 24.29 -30.42 1.63
CA TYR A 302 24.92 -31.47 0.85
C TYR A 302 26.44 -31.56 1.14
N LEU A 303 27.15 -30.42 1.10
CA LEU A 303 28.58 -30.35 1.32
C LEU A 303 28.98 -30.82 2.77
N ILE A 304 28.23 -30.35 3.76
CA ILE A 304 28.43 -30.74 5.15
C ILE A 304 28.19 -32.24 5.32
N LEU A 305 27.12 -32.77 4.77
CA LEU A 305 26.82 -34.19 4.86
C LEU A 305 27.82 -35.03 4.08
N ALA A 306 28.33 -34.60 2.93
CA ALA A 306 29.34 -35.25 2.16
C ALA A 306 30.64 -35.35 2.96
N TRP A 307 31.00 -34.31 3.69
CA TRP A 307 32.16 -34.30 4.59
C TRP A 307 31.96 -35.22 5.78
N VAL A 308 30.83 -35.16 6.48
CA VAL A 308 30.51 -35.99 7.64
C VAL A 308 30.42 -37.47 7.30
N PHE A 309 29.82 -37.83 6.18
CA PHE A 309 29.69 -39.23 5.77
C PHE A 309 30.90 -39.78 5.02
N GLY A 310 31.82 -38.92 4.58
CA GLY A 310 32.96 -39.32 3.73
C GLY A 310 32.50 -39.95 2.41
N SER A 311 31.35 -39.53 1.86
CA SER A 311 30.73 -40.13 0.70
C SER A 311 29.80 -39.13 0.00
N TYR A 312 29.78 -39.16 -1.31
CA TYR A 312 28.88 -38.30 -2.13
C TYR A 312 27.47 -38.86 -2.26
N GLY A 313 27.24 -40.15 -2.08
CA GLY A 313 25.94 -40.81 -2.25
C GLY A 313 25.03 -40.69 -1.03
N TRP A 314 25.56 -40.82 0.17
CA TRP A 314 24.77 -40.79 1.40
C TRP A 314 24.03 -39.48 1.64
N PRO A 315 24.62 -38.30 1.36
CA PRO A 315 23.89 -37.04 1.45
C PRO A 315 22.65 -37.01 0.60
N LEU A 316 22.70 -37.54 -0.64
CA LEU A 316 21.54 -37.59 -1.53
C LEU A 316 20.42 -38.44 -0.95
N VAL A 317 20.75 -39.59 -0.34
CA VAL A 317 19.76 -40.46 0.35
C VAL A 317 19.09 -39.71 1.49
N VAL A 318 19.83 -38.97 2.30
CA VAL A 318 19.27 -38.15 3.39
C VAL A 318 18.38 -37.05 2.83
N MET A 319 18.81 -36.35 1.80
CA MET A 319 18.07 -35.24 1.22
C MET A 319 16.80 -35.66 0.47
N THR A 320 16.67 -36.93 -0.01
CA THR A 320 15.44 -37.42 -0.64
C THR A 320 14.25 -37.43 0.30
N VAL A 321 14.44 -37.28 1.61
CA VAL A 321 13.35 -37.22 2.58
C VAL A 321 12.67 -35.83 2.59
N ILE A 322 13.37 -34.75 2.17
CA ILE A 322 12.80 -33.39 2.13
C ILE A 322 11.49 -33.32 1.33
N PRO A 323 11.43 -33.84 0.08
CA PRO A 323 10.17 -33.84 -0.68
C PRO A 323 9.00 -34.53 0.05
N PHE A 324 9.25 -35.59 0.80
CA PHE A 324 8.18 -36.24 1.57
C PHE A 324 7.65 -35.37 2.70
N GLY A 325 8.53 -34.60 3.37
CA GLY A 325 8.13 -33.60 4.35
C GLY A 325 7.24 -32.52 3.74
N LEU A 326 7.63 -32.02 2.55
CA LEU A 326 6.82 -31.04 1.81
C LEU A 326 5.44 -31.56 1.43
N VAL A 327 5.35 -32.83 0.96
CA VAL A 327 4.05 -33.45 0.66
C VAL A 327 3.18 -33.51 1.92
N GLY A 328 3.74 -33.89 3.08
CA GLY A 328 3.01 -33.89 4.35
C GLY A 328 2.47 -32.51 4.73
N ALA A 329 3.30 -31.48 4.58
CA ALA A 329 2.91 -30.10 4.86
C ALA A 329 1.82 -29.58 3.91
N LEU A 330 1.91 -29.89 2.61
CA LEU A 330 0.87 -29.53 1.62
C LEU A 330 -0.47 -30.21 1.94
N TRP A 331 -0.44 -31.50 2.31
CA TRP A 331 -1.64 -32.21 2.77
C TRP A 331 -2.22 -31.60 4.04
N GLY A 332 -1.39 -31.18 4.97
CA GLY A 332 -1.83 -30.48 6.18
C GLY A 332 -2.59 -29.18 5.87
N HIS A 333 -2.05 -28.33 4.99
CA HIS A 333 -2.73 -27.11 4.54
C HIS A 333 -4.07 -27.41 3.85
N LEU A 334 -4.07 -28.40 2.95
CA LEU A 334 -5.30 -28.81 2.24
C LEU A 334 -6.38 -29.30 3.20
N LEU A 335 -6.03 -30.13 4.18
CA LEU A 335 -6.99 -30.69 5.15
C LEU A 335 -7.53 -29.62 6.10
N MET A 336 -6.71 -28.64 6.47
CA MET A 336 -7.10 -27.54 7.34
C MET A 336 -7.79 -26.39 6.59
N GLY A 337 -7.82 -26.41 5.25
CA GLY A 337 -8.38 -25.32 4.43
C GLY A 337 -7.61 -24.01 4.55
N ILE A 338 -6.31 -24.07 4.84
CA ILE A 338 -5.44 -22.89 5.01
C ILE A 338 -4.66 -22.66 3.72
N ASP A 339 -4.72 -21.44 3.20
CA ASP A 339 -3.96 -21.05 2.02
C ASP A 339 -2.45 -21.02 2.28
N LEU A 340 -1.68 -21.34 1.24
CA LEU A 340 -0.22 -21.21 1.27
C LEU A 340 0.20 -19.74 1.31
N THR A 341 0.91 -19.39 2.37
CA THR A 341 1.44 -18.03 2.58
C THR A 341 2.97 -18.03 2.59
N LEU A 342 3.60 -16.85 2.59
CA LEU A 342 5.05 -16.73 2.80
C LEU A 342 5.48 -17.36 4.14
N LEU A 343 4.65 -17.25 5.18
CA LEU A 343 4.92 -17.90 6.48
C LEU A 343 4.92 -19.43 6.35
N SER A 344 4.03 -19.99 5.53
CA SER A 344 4.02 -21.43 5.23
C SER A 344 5.32 -21.87 4.56
N LEU A 345 5.86 -21.06 3.64
CA LEU A 345 7.15 -21.33 2.99
C LEU A 345 8.31 -21.30 3.99
N PHE A 346 8.35 -20.34 4.92
CA PHE A 346 9.34 -20.36 6.01
C PHE A 346 9.19 -21.61 6.90
N GLY A 347 7.96 -22.02 7.19
CA GLY A 347 7.69 -23.29 7.88
C GLY A 347 8.25 -24.49 7.14
N PHE A 348 8.18 -24.52 5.81
CA PHE A 348 8.75 -25.60 4.99
C PHE A 348 10.29 -25.67 5.10
N PHE A 349 10.97 -24.52 5.17
CA PHE A 349 12.43 -24.52 5.44
C PHE A 349 12.75 -25.10 6.81
N GLY A 350 12.03 -24.67 7.84
CA GLY A 350 12.18 -25.24 9.19
C GLY A 350 11.94 -26.75 9.22
N LEU A 351 10.84 -27.20 8.59
CA LEU A 351 10.50 -28.60 8.48
C LEU A 351 11.59 -29.41 7.76
N SER A 352 12.15 -28.90 6.67
CA SER A 352 13.21 -29.59 5.93
C SER A 352 14.45 -29.82 6.79
N GLY A 353 14.82 -28.87 7.67
CA GLY A 353 15.90 -29.02 8.63
C GLY A 353 15.64 -30.15 9.65
N ILE A 354 14.43 -30.23 10.19
CA ILE A 354 14.03 -31.28 11.16
C ILE A 354 14.07 -32.65 10.50
N VAL A 355 13.47 -32.78 9.31
CA VAL A 355 13.41 -34.04 8.56
C VAL A 355 14.80 -34.53 8.17
N VAL A 356 15.71 -33.64 7.76
CA VAL A 356 17.12 -33.99 7.49
C VAL A 356 17.83 -34.46 8.75
N ASN A 357 17.62 -33.79 9.89
CA ASN A 357 18.23 -34.19 11.16
C ASN A 357 17.82 -35.60 11.57
N ASP A 358 16.55 -35.93 11.52
CA ASP A 358 16.05 -37.28 11.85
C ASP A 358 16.60 -38.33 10.88
N SER A 359 16.70 -37.98 9.60
CA SER A 359 17.27 -38.87 8.57
C SER A 359 18.76 -39.14 8.76
N ILE A 360 19.55 -38.14 9.18
CA ILE A 360 20.98 -38.31 9.50
C ILE A 360 21.16 -39.38 10.58
N ILE A 361 20.39 -39.24 11.67
CA ILE A 361 20.45 -40.15 12.81
C ILE A 361 20.15 -41.59 12.37
N LEU A 362 19.07 -41.76 11.54
CA LEU A 362 18.67 -43.05 11.03
C LEU A 362 19.75 -43.68 10.13
N VAL A 363 20.37 -42.93 9.23
CA VAL A 363 21.42 -43.38 8.33
C VAL A 363 22.69 -43.72 9.09
N VAL A 364 23.08 -42.93 10.08
CA VAL A 364 24.26 -43.23 10.94
C VAL A 364 24.06 -44.55 11.68
N PHE A 365 22.84 -44.74 12.23
CA PHE A 365 22.54 -45.97 12.97
C PHE A 365 22.46 -47.19 12.03
N TYR A 366 21.88 -47.07 10.85
CA TYR A 366 21.91 -48.09 9.81
C TYR A 366 23.37 -48.48 9.45
N LYS A 367 24.24 -47.51 9.23
CA LYS A 367 25.66 -47.76 8.93
C LYS A 367 26.37 -48.56 10.05
N SER A 368 26.09 -48.24 11.30
CA SER A 368 26.66 -48.97 12.44
C SER A 368 26.18 -50.41 12.51
N LEU A 369 24.88 -50.67 12.29
CA LEU A 369 24.34 -52.02 12.25
C LEU A 369 24.86 -52.84 11.07
N LYS A 370 25.07 -52.23 9.92
CA LYS A 370 25.63 -52.90 8.74
C LYS A 370 27.05 -53.39 8.99
N LEU A 371 27.84 -52.72 9.81
CA LEU A 371 29.19 -53.13 10.20
C LEU A 371 29.19 -54.40 11.07
N THR A 372 28.09 -54.76 11.73
CA THR A 372 27.92 -55.99 12.51
C THR A 372 27.59 -57.23 11.68
N GLY A 373 27.49 -57.07 10.33
CA GLY A 373 27.26 -58.19 9.42
C GLY A 373 25.78 -58.61 9.24
N ILE A 374 24.83 -57.79 9.73
CA ILE A 374 23.40 -58.02 9.59
C ILE A 374 22.96 -57.74 8.13
N SER A 375 21.91 -58.44 7.66
CA SER A 375 21.36 -58.20 6.32
C SER A 375 20.87 -56.76 6.16
N ILE A 376 20.93 -56.22 4.93
CA ILE A 376 20.51 -54.83 4.65
C ILE A 376 19.08 -54.59 5.12
N ARG A 377 18.18 -55.53 4.88
CA ARG A 377 16.77 -55.43 5.25
C ARG A 377 16.60 -55.41 6.77
N ASP A 378 17.27 -56.29 7.49
CA ASP A 378 17.17 -56.36 8.94
C ASP A 378 17.80 -55.15 9.60
N ALA A 379 18.94 -54.65 9.06
CA ALA A 379 19.58 -53.43 9.55
C ALA A 379 18.70 -52.17 9.41
N VAL A 380 17.93 -52.05 8.30
CA VAL A 380 16.99 -50.96 8.11
C VAL A 380 15.83 -51.05 9.08
N VAL A 381 15.21 -52.24 9.22
CA VAL A 381 14.08 -52.46 10.13
C VAL A 381 14.52 -52.22 11.58
N GLU A 382 15.66 -52.73 12.00
CA GLU A 382 16.17 -52.56 13.36
C GLU A 382 16.50 -51.09 13.65
N ALA A 383 17.11 -50.36 12.70
CA ALA A 383 17.37 -48.96 12.83
C ALA A 383 16.09 -48.16 13.00
N ALA A 384 15.07 -48.43 12.19
CA ALA A 384 13.77 -47.79 12.29
C ALA A 384 13.07 -48.06 13.63
N CYS A 385 13.04 -49.32 14.08
CA CYS A 385 12.39 -49.73 15.34
C CYS A 385 13.06 -49.06 16.56
N GLN A 386 14.38 -49.06 16.62
CA GLN A 386 15.10 -48.46 17.75
C GLN A 386 14.99 -46.95 17.82
N ARG A 387 14.81 -46.27 16.66
CA ARG A 387 14.72 -44.79 16.60
C ARG A 387 13.29 -44.27 16.61
N LEU A 388 12.29 -45.14 16.43
CA LEU A 388 10.89 -44.75 16.35
C LEU A 388 10.42 -43.89 17.52
N ARG A 389 10.80 -44.30 18.76
CA ARG A 389 10.41 -43.55 19.96
C ARG A 389 11.03 -42.13 19.99
N ALA A 390 12.32 -42.01 19.63
CA ALA A 390 13.00 -40.74 19.62
C ALA A 390 12.41 -39.81 18.57
N VAL A 391 12.17 -40.29 17.35
CA VAL A 391 11.55 -39.52 16.24
C VAL A 391 10.15 -39.06 16.60
N ILE A 392 9.32 -39.92 17.17
CA ILE A 392 7.96 -39.54 17.60
C ILE A 392 8.02 -38.46 18.69
N LEU A 393 8.90 -38.60 19.67
CA LEU A 393 9.07 -37.60 20.73
C LEU A 393 9.53 -36.25 20.16
N THR A 394 10.52 -36.25 19.26
CA THR A 394 11.03 -35.03 18.61
C THR A 394 9.90 -34.35 17.81
N SER A 395 9.14 -35.12 17.02
CA SER A 395 8.02 -34.59 16.25
C SER A 395 6.92 -33.99 17.13
N LEU A 396 6.56 -34.68 18.23
CA LEU A 396 5.53 -34.19 19.16
C LEU A 396 5.98 -32.93 19.91
N THR A 397 7.25 -32.85 20.31
CA THR A 397 7.78 -31.65 21.01
C THR A 397 7.96 -30.45 20.07
N THR A 398 8.04 -30.68 18.77
CA THR A 398 8.12 -29.60 17.78
C THR A 398 6.75 -29.04 17.42
N ILE A 399 5.67 -29.85 17.57
CA ILE A 399 4.29 -29.42 17.32
C ILE A 399 3.71 -28.64 18.53
N ALA A 400 4.16 -28.94 19.74
CA ALA A 400 3.73 -28.25 20.96
C ALA A 400 4.40 -26.88 21.12
#